data_e0e3dc37ea5f0c68cab3bda205124cf3
#
_entry.id   e0e3dc37ea5f0c68cab3bda205124cf3
#
_cell.length_a   1.000
_cell.length_b   1.000
_cell.length_c   1.000
_cell.angle_alpha   90.00
_cell.angle_beta   90.00
_cell.angle_gamma   90.00
#
_symmetry.space_group_name_H-M   'P 1'
#
loop_
_entity.id
_entity.type
_entity.pdbx_description
1 polymer ?
#
loop_
_entity_poly.entity_id
_entity_poly.type
_entity_poly.pdbx_seq_one_letter_code
_entity_poly.pdbx_strand_id
1 'polypeptide(L)'
;HPESLDGTLMQLLQELPGRRALPEWEFDGDTAIALLCQQYGTRDLNAFGCDHLPLGIAAAGALLTYVQQTQRGELPHIQPIVAEAAEDFVALDAATRRNLELDINLAGSELNTLFSVLNTTQTTMASRLLRRWLNQPLRNIDALEQRQQAIAELLENYRYEQIHQTLKPVCDLERILARLALRSARPRDLTRLGQSLAVLPALSSHWQSLTSPRLAQLAADLVEQPTLVELLQRAIGENPPVTIREGGVIADGYDSELDELRQLNTNAGEY
;
A
#
# COMPACT_ATOMS: atom_id res chain seq x y z
N HIS A 1 8.69 7.79 -20.07
CA HIS A 1 9.72 7.23 -20.95
C HIS A 1 10.56 8.34 -21.57
N PRO A 2 11.86 8.12 -21.94
CA PRO A 2 12.65 9.10 -22.67
C PRO A 2 12.07 9.40 -24.05
N GLU A 3 12.32 10.62 -24.58
CA GLU A 3 11.84 11.03 -25.90
C GLU A 3 12.48 10.21 -27.02
N SER A 4 13.75 9.81 -26.83
CA SER A 4 14.57 9.02 -27.79
C SER A 4 14.33 7.52 -27.73
N LEU A 5 13.23 7.05 -27.15
CA LEU A 5 12.97 5.64 -27.04
C LEU A 5 12.88 4.95 -28.41
N ASP A 6 13.52 3.77 -28.52
CA ASP A 6 13.50 2.95 -29.75
C ASP A 6 12.07 2.70 -30.23
N GLY A 7 11.90 2.74 -31.57
CA GLY A 7 10.60 2.57 -32.23
C GLY A 7 9.88 1.28 -31.88
N THR A 8 10.62 0.19 -31.64
CA THR A 8 10.04 -1.11 -31.22
C THR A 8 9.43 -1.02 -29.80
N LEU A 9 10.13 -0.39 -28.87
CA LEU A 9 9.63 -0.16 -27.51
C LEU A 9 8.48 0.87 -27.52
N MET A 10 8.55 1.87 -28.40
CA MET A 10 7.45 2.80 -28.59
C MET A 10 6.17 2.12 -29.04
N GLN A 11 6.24 1.14 -29.94
CA GLN A 11 5.06 0.37 -30.34
C GLN A 11 4.43 -0.39 -29.17
N LEU A 12 5.25 -1.02 -28.32
CA LEU A 12 4.76 -1.70 -27.11
C LEU A 12 4.07 -0.74 -26.12
N LEU A 13 4.56 0.49 -26.04
CA LEU A 13 3.98 1.51 -25.17
C LEU A 13 2.74 2.18 -25.77
N GLN A 14 2.47 2.05 -27.07
CA GLN A 14 1.35 2.74 -27.75
C GLN A 14 -0.02 2.41 -27.16
N GLU A 15 -0.20 1.20 -26.66
CA GLU A 15 -1.46 0.74 -26.09
C GLU A 15 -1.64 1.15 -24.61
N LEU A 16 -0.59 1.68 -23.95
CA LEU A 16 -0.67 2.09 -22.55
C LEU A 16 -1.28 3.49 -22.41
N PRO A 17 -2.40 3.64 -21.69
CA PRO A 17 -2.99 4.95 -21.42
C PRO A 17 -2.10 5.76 -20.48
N GLY A 18 -2.11 7.09 -20.63
CA GLY A 18 -1.42 8.00 -19.71
C GLY A 18 0.11 8.08 -19.86
N ARG A 19 0.68 7.50 -20.92
CA ARG A 19 2.12 7.63 -21.21
C ARG A 19 2.51 9.10 -21.44
N ARG A 20 3.69 9.47 -20.94
CA ARG A 20 4.29 10.78 -21.11
C ARG A 20 5.75 10.63 -21.53
N ALA A 21 6.12 11.32 -22.61
CA ALA A 21 7.53 11.48 -22.96
C ALA A 21 8.17 12.54 -22.06
N LEU A 22 9.38 12.29 -21.65
CA LEU A 22 10.20 13.21 -20.87
C LEU A 22 11.54 13.40 -21.59
N PRO A 23 12.17 14.58 -21.51
CA PRO A 23 13.50 14.81 -22.05
C PRO A 23 14.53 13.83 -21.49
N GLU A 24 15.56 13.53 -22.28
CA GLU A 24 16.61 12.56 -21.87
C GLU A 24 17.33 12.94 -20.57
N TRP A 25 17.53 14.24 -20.33
CA TRP A 25 18.18 14.73 -19.13
C TRP A 25 17.42 14.44 -17.83
N GLU A 26 16.11 14.15 -17.89
CA GLU A 26 15.33 13.68 -16.75
C GLU A 26 15.72 12.25 -16.31
N PHE A 27 16.45 11.52 -17.17
CA PHE A 27 16.94 10.17 -16.91
C PHE A 27 18.44 10.13 -16.63
N ASP A 28 19.05 11.26 -16.24
CA ASP A 28 20.45 11.34 -15.87
C ASP A 28 20.72 10.53 -14.59
N GLY A 29 21.70 9.62 -14.66
CA GLY A 29 22.00 8.69 -13.58
C GLY A 29 22.54 9.37 -12.32
N ASP A 30 23.43 10.35 -12.47
CA ASP A 30 24.05 11.05 -11.34
C ASP A 30 23.02 11.91 -10.60
N THR A 31 22.18 12.60 -11.35
CA THR A 31 21.07 13.37 -10.81
C THR A 31 20.07 12.45 -10.09
N ALA A 32 19.75 11.28 -10.67
CA ALA A 32 18.86 10.29 -10.08
C ALA A 32 19.40 9.76 -8.74
N ILE A 33 20.70 9.43 -8.67
CA ILE A 33 21.36 8.99 -7.43
C ILE A 33 21.26 10.07 -6.36
N ALA A 34 21.61 11.31 -6.68
CA ALA A 34 21.54 12.43 -5.74
C ALA A 34 20.11 12.64 -5.20
N LEU A 35 19.12 12.59 -6.08
CA LEU A 35 17.70 12.76 -5.72
C LEU A 35 17.19 11.62 -4.82
N LEU A 36 17.52 10.38 -5.14
CA LEU A 36 17.13 9.22 -4.32
C LEU A 36 17.84 9.24 -2.97
N CYS A 37 19.13 9.57 -2.92
CA CYS A 37 19.85 9.73 -1.67
C CYS A 37 19.23 10.83 -0.79
N GLN A 38 18.84 11.95 -1.37
CA GLN A 38 18.14 13.02 -0.66
C GLN A 38 16.78 12.54 -0.13
N GLN A 39 16.00 11.83 -0.94
CA GLN A 39 14.68 11.31 -0.55
C GLN A 39 14.76 10.36 0.66
N TYR A 40 15.78 9.50 0.71
CA TYR A 40 15.93 8.49 1.76
C TYR A 40 16.88 8.89 2.89
N GLY A 41 17.51 10.08 2.82
CA GLY A 41 18.44 10.56 3.84
C GLY A 41 19.74 9.74 3.90
N THR A 42 20.19 9.18 2.77
CA THR A 42 21.38 8.33 2.67
C THR A 42 22.50 9.02 1.89
N ARG A 43 23.73 8.52 2.06
CA ARG A 43 24.90 9.04 1.31
C ARG A 43 25.03 8.40 -0.08
N ASP A 44 24.60 7.15 -0.20
CA ASP A 44 24.67 6.34 -1.41
C ASP A 44 23.50 5.34 -1.43
N LEU A 45 23.40 4.57 -2.50
CA LEU A 45 22.36 3.57 -2.70
C LEU A 45 22.83 2.14 -2.43
N ASN A 46 24.07 1.94 -1.93
CA ASN A 46 24.65 0.61 -1.69
C ASN A 46 23.79 -0.25 -0.75
N ALA A 47 23.23 0.37 0.30
CA ALA A 47 22.38 -0.32 1.26
C ALA A 47 21.09 -0.89 0.64
N PHE A 48 20.67 -0.40 -0.52
CA PHE A 48 19.49 -0.85 -1.24
C PHE A 48 19.77 -1.93 -2.29
N GLY A 49 21.07 -2.27 -2.51
CA GLY A 49 21.49 -3.33 -3.44
C GLY A 49 21.15 -3.06 -4.90
N CYS A 50 21.00 -1.80 -5.30
CA CYS A 50 20.60 -1.42 -6.66
C CYS A 50 21.73 -0.79 -7.53
N ASP A 51 22.96 -0.71 -7.03
CA ASP A 51 24.10 -0.06 -7.72
C ASP A 51 24.39 -0.62 -9.10
N HIS A 52 24.10 -1.91 -9.27
CA HIS A 52 24.31 -2.61 -10.53
C HIS A 52 23.17 -2.38 -11.56
N LEU A 53 22.19 -1.55 -11.23
CA LEU A 53 21.00 -1.27 -12.04
C LEU A 53 20.93 0.19 -12.50
N PRO A 54 21.90 0.70 -13.28
CA PRO A 54 21.98 2.14 -13.63
C PRO A 54 20.72 2.63 -14.36
N LEU A 55 20.15 1.82 -15.25
CA LEU A 55 18.90 2.17 -15.95
C LEU A 55 17.69 2.20 -15.00
N GLY A 56 17.66 1.26 -14.04
CA GLY A 56 16.62 1.24 -13.01
C GLY A 56 16.68 2.46 -12.11
N ILE A 57 17.88 2.87 -11.70
CA ILE A 57 18.12 4.09 -10.90
C ILE A 57 17.68 5.33 -11.68
N ALA A 58 18.08 5.48 -12.94
CA ALA A 58 17.67 6.58 -13.79
C ALA A 58 16.15 6.68 -13.94
N ALA A 59 15.48 5.55 -14.17
CA ALA A 59 14.02 5.48 -14.25
C ALA A 59 13.34 5.84 -12.91
N ALA A 60 13.87 5.37 -11.78
CA ALA A 60 13.36 5.68 -10.45
C ALA A 60 13.53 7.19 -10.13
N GLY A 61 14.65 7.78 -10.49
CA GLY A 61 14.90 9.23 -10.34
C GLY A 61 13.91 10.05 -11.16
N ALA A 62 13.72 9.72 -12.43
CA ALA A 62 12.75 10.39 -13.30
C ALA A 62 11.32 10.28 -12.75
N LEU A 63 10.93 9.10 -12.24
CA LEU A 63 9.62 8.89 -11.61
C LEU A 63 9.48 9.73 -10.33
N LEU A 64 10.50 9.76 -9.48
CA LEU A 64 10.49 10.55 -8.25
C LEU A 64 10.37 12.05 -8.55
N THR A 65 11.12 12.56 -9.53
CA THR A 65 11.01 13.95 -10.02
C THR A 65 9.58 14.26 -10.47
N TYR A 66 9.00 13.38 -11.29
CA TYR A 66 7.61 13.55 -11.75
C TYR A 66 6.62 13.61 -10.59
N VAL A 67 6.76 12.72 -9.61
CA VAL A 67 5.87 12.70 -8.42
C VAL A 67 6.05 13.97 -7.60
N GLN A 68 7.27 14.45 -7.36
CA GLN A 68 7.54 15.69 -6.63
C GLN A 68 6.91 16.90 -7.33
N GLN A 69 7.05 17.00 -8.65
CA GLN A 69 6.46 18.08 -9.44
C GLN A 69 4.92 18.08 -9.40
N THR A 70 4.32 16.89 -9.45
CA THR A 70 2.85 16.75 -9.46
C THR A 70 2.22 16.92 -8.08
N GLN A 71 2.88 16.45 -7.02
CA GLN A 71 2.35 16.52 -5.64
C GLN A 71 2.73 17.81 -4.91
N ARG A 72 3.73 18.56 -5.40
CA ARG A 72 4.19 19.85 -4.85
C ARG A 72 4.50 19.81 -3.36
N GLY A 73 5.07 18.72 -2.85
CA GLY A 73 5.39 18.56 -1.44
C GLY A 73 6.37 17.43 -1.17
N GLU A 74 6.76 17.29 0.09
CA GLU A 74 7.53 16.15 0.57
C GLU A 74 6.73 14.85 0.39
N LEU A 75 7.45 13.76 0.15
CA LEU A 75 6.90 12.44 -0.14
C LEU A 75 7.28 11.41 0.94
N PRO A 76 6.92 11.64 2.22
CA PRO A 76 7.35 10.79 3.33
C PRO A 76 6.78 9.36 3.26
N HIS A 77 5.76 9.15 2.44
CA HIS A 77 5.12 7.85 2.24
C HIS A 77 5.81 6.95 1.22
N ILE A 78 6.79 7.49 0.46
CA ILE A 78 7.56 6.67 -0.48
C ILE A 78 8.55 5.84 0.32
N GLN A 79 8.34 4.53 0.30
CA GLN A 79 9.20 3.54 0.92
C GLN A 79 10.58 3.49 0.24
N PRO A 80 11.64 3.07 0.94
CA PRO A 80 12.94 2.86 0.33
C PRO A 80 12.87 1.95 -0.90
N ILE A 81 13.76 2.25 -1.85
CA ILE A 81 13.88 1.46 -3.08
C ILE A 81 14.32 0.03 -2.75
N VAL A 82 13.70 -0.94 -3.42
CA VAL A 82 14.07 -2.36 -3.30
C VAL A 82 14.35 -2.87 -4.71
N ALA A 83 15.55 -3.42 -4.89
CA ALA A 83 15.88 -4.10 -6.14
C ALA A 83 15.18 -5.45 -6.17
N GLU A 84 14.34 -5.69 -7.18
CA GLU A 84 13.76 -7.00 -7.45
C GLU A 84 14.60 -7.69 -8.54
N ALA A 85 15.19 -8.84 -8.21
CA ALA A 85 15.89 -9.65 -9.18
C ALA A 85 14.92 -10.60 -9.89
N ALA A 86 15.00 -10.68 -11.21
CA ALA A 86 14.15 -11.60 -11.99
C ALA A 86 14.38 -13.06 -11.59
N GLU A 87 15.58 -13.38 -11.09
CA GLU A 87 15.98 -14.69 -10.61
C GLU A 87 15.26 -15.13 -9.34
N ASP A 88 14.72 -14.21 -8.56
CA ASP A 88 13.96 -14.50 -7.33
C ASP A 88 12.59 -15.13 -7.62
N PHE A 89 12.13 -15.02 -8.85
CA PHE A 89 10.80 -15.47 -9.26
C PHE A 89 10.86 -16.53 -10.36
N VAL A 90 9.82 -17.34 -10.42
CA VAL A 90 9.60 -18.23 -11.56
C VAL A 90 9.24 -17.39 -12.77
N ALA A 91 10.03 -17.51 -13.84
CA ALA A 91 9.76 -16.80 -15.08
C ALA A 91 8.47 -17.35 -15.73
N LEU A 92 7.46 -16.50 -15.81
CA LEU A 92 6.21 -16.77 -16.51
C LEU A 92 6.13 -15.84 -17.71
N ASP A 93 6.22 -16.37 -18.92
CA ASP A 93 6.02 -15.57 -20.12
C ASP A 93 4.54 -15.19 -20.33
N ALA A 94 4.27 -14.30 -21.28
CA ALA A 94 2.93 -13.84 -21.55
C ALA A 94 1.98 -14.95 -22.02
N ALA A 95 2.49 -15.93 -22.79
CA ALA A 95 1.72 -17.07 -23.25
C ALA A 95 1.35 -18.00 -22.09
N THR A 96 2.32 -18.29 -21.22
CA THR A 96 2.11 -19.10 -20.01
C THR A 96 1.06 -18.45 -19.08
N ARG A 97 1.19 -17.15 -18.79
CA ARG A 97 0.23 -16.41 -17.94
C ARG A 97 -1.18 -16.48 -18.51
N ARG A 98 -1.29 -16.27 -19.82
CA ARG A 98 -2.57 -16.32 -20.53
C ARG A 98 -3.19 -17.72 -20.50
N ASN A 99 -2.39 -18.76 -20.77
CA ASN A 99 -2.89 -20.14 -20.80
C ASN A 99 -3.25 -20.69 -19.41
N LEU A 100 -2.58 -20.21 -18.35
CA LEU A 100 -2.91 -20.57 -16.97
C LEU A 100 -4.11 -19.77 -16.43
N GLU A 101 -4.59 -18.76 -17.16
CA GLU A 101 -5.69 -17.89 -16.73
C GLU A 101 -5.54 -17.42 -15.26
N LEU A 102 -4.34 -16.90 -14.94
CA LEU A 102 -3.99 -16.58 -13.55
C LEU A 102 -4.93 -15.52 -12.96
N ASP A 103 -5.12 -14.39 -13.65
CA ASP A 103 -5.96 -13.27 -13.22
C ASP A 103 -6.84 -12.67 -14.33
N ILE A 104 -6.61 -13.08 -15.58
CA ILE A 104 -7.45 -12.76 -16.74
C ILE A 104 -7.64 -14.06 -17.54
N ASN A 105 -8.88 -14.41 -17.85
CA ASN A 105 -9.20 -15.58 -18.66
C ASN A 105 -9.01 -15.33 -20.16
N LEU A 106 -9.14 -16.35 -20.99
CA LEU A 106 -8.96 -16.26 -22.44
C LEU A 106 -9.97 -15.31 -23.12
N ALA A 107 -11.12 -15.07 -22.47
CA ALA A 107 -12.13 -14.12 -22.95
C ALA A 107 -11.86 -12.66 -22.49
N GLY A 108 -10.75 -12.39 -21.76
CA GLY A 108 -10.40 -11.07 -21.27
C GLY A 108 -11.13 -10.64 -20.00
N SER A 109 -11.77 -11.56 -19.28
CA SER A 109 -12.49 -11.30 -18.02
C SER A 109 -11.68 -11.76 -16.81
N GLU A 110 -11.86 -11.12 -15.66
CA GLU A 110 -11.31 -11.57 -14.37
C GLU A 110 -12.10 -12.73 -13.73
N LEU A 111 -13.27 -13.06 -14.25
CA LEU A 111 -14.11 -14.14 -13.73
C LEU A 111 -13.56 -15.51 -14.12
N ASN A 112 -13.75 -16.50 -13.23
CA ASN A 112 -13.32 -17.90 -13.44
C ASN A 112 -11.81 -18.06 -13.69
N THR A 113 -11.00 -17.16 -13.14
CA THR A 113 -9.54 -17.24 -13.14
C THR A 113 -9.05 -17.94 -11.87
N LEU A 114 -7.77 -18.38 -11.85
CA LEU A 114 -7.16 -18.94 -10.64
C LEU A 114 -7.27 -17.95 -9.47
N PHE A 115 -6.97 -16.67 -9.73
CA PHE A 115 -7.11 -15.60 -8.74
C PHE A 115 -8.55 -15.51 -8.20
N SER A 116 -9.55 -15.51 -9.06
CA SER A 116 -10.96 -15.36 -8.64
C SER A 116 -11.43 -16.50 -7.74
N VAL A 117 -10.91 -17.71 -7.97
CA VAL A 117 -11.24 -18.91 -7.15
C VAL A 117 -10.53 -18.85 -5.79
N LEU A 118 -9.28 -18.42 -5.75
CA LEU A 118 -8.46 -18.39 -4.53
C LEU A 118 -8.73 -17.15 -3.66
N ASN A 119 -9.26 -16.07 -4.24
CA ASN A 119 -9.39 -14.80 -3.54
C ASN A 119 -10.59 -14.80 -2.56
N THR A 120 -10.35 -15.36 -1.41
CA THR A 120 -11.25 -15.28 -0.23
C THR A 120 -10.74 -14.29 0.82
N THR A 121 -9.81 -13.41 0.44
CA THR A 121 -9.17 -12.45 1.34
C THR A 121 -10.16 -11.42 1.88
N GLN A 122 -9.97 -10.99 3.15
CA GLN A 122 -10.87 -10.02 3.80
C GLN A 122 -10.51 -8.57 3.47
N THR A 123 -9.26 -8.29 3.07
CA THR A 123 -8.81 -6.93 2.82
C THR A 123 -8.36 -6.75 1.38
N THR A 124 -8.54 -5.54 0.84
CA THR A 124 -8.07 -5.22 -0.52
C THR A 124 -6.55 -5.27 -0.63
N MET A 125 -5.81 -5.00 0.46
CA MET A 125 -4.36 -5.16 0.53
C MET A 125 -3.95 -6.62 0.35
N ALA A 126 -4.61 -7.55 1.06
CA ALA A 126 -4.35 -8.98 0.91
C ALA A 126 -4.71 -9.50 -0.48
N SER A 127 -5.80 -9.01 -1.08
CA SER A 127 -6.18 -9.33 -2.46
C SER A 127 -5.10 -8.91 -3.47
N ARG A 128 -4.54 -7.69 -3.33
CA ARG A 128 -3.42 -7.23 -4.16
C ARG A 128 -2.17 -8.10 -3.97
N LEU A 129 -1.87 -8.46 -2.72
CA LEU A 129 -0.72 -9.33 -2.41
C LEU A 129 -0.89 -10.73 -3.00
N LEU A 130 -2.09 -11.33 -2.90
CA LEU A 130 -2.38 -12.63 -3.50
C LEU A 130 -2.22 -12.59 -5.03
N ARG A 131 -2.75 -11.55 -5.70
CA ARG A 131 -2.56 -11.36 -7.15
C ARG A 131 -1.08 -11.28 -7.51
N ARG A 132 -0.28 -10.52 -6.73
CA ARG A 132 1.17 -10.44 -6.93
C ARG A 132 1.85 -11.80 -6.76
N TRP A 133 1.51 -12.58 -5.75
CA TRP A 133 2.10 -13.91 -5.53
C TRP A 133 1.79 -14.89 -6.66
N LEU A 134 0.61 -14.83 -7.24
CA LEU A 134 0.26 -15.65 -8.39
C LEU A 134 1.02 -15.26 -9.66
N ASN A 135 1.24 -13.96 -9.85
CA ASN A 135 1.95 -13.44 -11.02
C ASN A 135 3.49 -13.49 -10.89
N GLN A 136 3.99 -13.52 -9.66
CA GLN A 136 5.42 -13.56 -9.32
C GLN A 136 5.68 -14.68 -8.29
N PRO A 137 5.55 -15.97 -8.66
CA PRO A 137 5.83 -17.07 -7.73
C PRO A 137 7.31 -17.09 -7.35
N LEU A 138 7.58 -17.18 -6.05
CA LEU A 138 8.96 -17.20 -5.52
C LEU A 138 9.68 -18.48 -5.93
N ARG A 139 11.02 -18.38 -6.10
CA ARG A 139 11.94 -19.51 -6.26
C ARG A 139 12.65 -19.90 -4.97
N ASN A 140 12.66 -19.01 -3.97
CA ASN A 140 13.30 -19.25 -2.69
C ASN A 140 12.52 -20.33 -1.91
N ILE A 141 13.12 -21.52 -1.80
CA ILE A 141 12.51 -22.70 -1.17
C ILE A 141 12.27 -22.45 0.31
N ASP A 142 13.22 -21.84 1.02
CA ASP A 142 13.09 -21.58 2.46
C ASP A 142 11.90 -20.66 2.76
N ALA A 143 11.71 -19.62 1.93
CA ALA A 143 10.55 -18.74 2.06
C ALA A 143 9.23 -19.46 1.75
N LEU A 144 9.23 -20.40 0.81
CA LEU A 144 8.05 -21.22 0.50
C LEU A 144 7.73 -22.19 1.63
N GLU A 145 8.73 -22.85 2.19
CA GLU A 145 8.57 -23.76 3.34
C GLU A 145 8.03 -23.02 4.56
N GLN A 146 8.55 -21.83 4.88
CA GLN A 146 8.03 -21.00 5.95
C GLN A 146 6.55 -20.60 5.73
N ARG A 147 6.16 -20.30 4.48
CA ARG A 147 4.76 -20.05 4.15
C ARG A 147 3.88 -21.28 4.35
N GLN A 148 4.36 -22.46 3.91
CA GLN A 148 3.63 -23.71 4.07
C GLN A 148 3.48 -24.10 5.55
N GLN A 149 4.52 -23.91 6.37
CA GLN A 149 4.46 -24.12 7.83
C GLN A 149 3.43 -23.18 8.48
N ALA A 150 3.42 -21.89 8.07
CA ALA A 150 2.44 -20.93 8.55
C ALA A 150 1.00 -21.34 8.18
N ILE A 151 0.78 -21.80 6.95
CA ILE A 151 -0.53 -22.30 6.50
C ILE A 151 -0.94 -23.53 7.30
N ALA A 152 -0.03 -24.50 7.48
CA ALA A 152 -0.30 -25.72 8.24
C ALA A 152 -0.73 -25.40 9.68
N GLU A 153 0.01 -24.51 10.35
CA GLU A 153 -0.33 -24.09 11.72
C GLU A 153 -1.67 -23.35 11.80
N LEU A 154 -2.00 -22.51 10.82
CA LEU A 154 -3.29 -21.81 10.76
C LEU A 154 -4.48 -22.75 10.50
N LEU A 155 -4.24 -23.84 9.77
CA LEU A 155 -5.26 -24.87 9.53
C LEU A 155 -5.56 -25.72 10.77
N GLU A 156 -4.60 -25.85 11.68
CA GLU A 156 -4.80 -26.56 12.93
C GLU A 156 -5.92 -25.89 13.77
N ASN A 157 -6.92 -26.70 14.15
CA ASN A 157 -8.07 -26.23 14.92
C ASN A 157 -8.78 -25.01 14.30
N TYR A 158 -8.68 -24.84 12.98
CA TYR A 158 -9.30 -23.73 12.23
C TYR A 158 -8.94 -22.33 12.77
N ARG A 159 -7.69 -22.15 13.25
CA ARG A 159 -7.21 -20.87 13.82
C ARG A 159 -7.36 -19.69 12.85
N TYR A 160 -7.27 -19.95 11.55
CA TYR A 160 -7.49 -18.94 10.52
C TYR A 160 -8.87 -18.30 10.55
N GLU A 161 -9.92 -19.00 11.00
CA GLU A 161 -11.28 -18.47 11.00
C GLU A 161 -11.43 -17.24 11.92
N GLN A 162 -10.86 -17.29 13.11
CA GLN A 162 -10.90 -16.19 14.06
C GLN A 162 -10.11 -14.99 13.52
N ILE A 163 -8.91 -15.22 12.99
CA ILE A 163 -8.10 -14.18 12.35
C ILE A 163 -8.84 -13.56 11.17
N HIS A 164 -9.46 -14.38 10.34
CA HIS A 164 -10.22 -13.96 9.17
C HIS A 164 -11.42 -13.07 9.56
N GLN A 165 -12.14 -13.39 10.64
CA GLN A 165 -13.22 -12.55 11.16
C GLN A 165 -12.67 -11.22 11.72
N THR A 166 -11.59 -11.28 12.46
CA THR A 166 -10.94 -10.11 13.07
C THR A 166 -10.41 -9.12 12.00
N LEU A 167 -10.03 -9.61 10.81
CA LEU A 167 -9.55 -8.77 9.70
C LEU A 167 -10.67 -8.04 8.95
N LYS A 168 -11.94 -8.42 9.08
CA LYS A 168 -13.06 -7.81 8.33
C LYS A 168 -13.16 -6.29 8.39
N PRO A 169 -13.00 -5.64 9.57
CA PRO A 169 -13.09 -4.19 9.65
C PRO A 169 -11.82 -3.46 9.18
N VAL A 170 -10.74 -4.20 8.86
CA VAL A 170 -9.50 -3.60 8.40
C VAL A 170 -9.66 -3.07 6.97
N CYS A 171 -9.51 -1.76 6.83
CA CYS A 171 -9.60 -1.08 5.54
C CYS A 171 -8.27 -1.07 4.77
N ASP A 172 -8.25 -0.39 3.63
CA ASP A 172 -7.04 -0.20 2.82
C ASP A 172 -6.11 0.84 3.45
N LEU A 173 -5.30 0.41 4.43
CA LEU A 173 -4.37 1.27 5.16
C LEU A 173 -3.33 1.91 4.24
N GLU A 174 -2.80 1.17 3.26
CA GLU A 174 -1.82 1.69 2.30
C GLU A 174 -2.36 2.93 1.57
N ARG A 175 -3.60 2.86 1.07
CA ARG A 175 -4.23 3.98 0.38
C ARG A 175 -4.58 5.14 1.31
N ILE A 176 -4.97 4.86 2.54
CA ILE A 176 -5.25 5.92 3.52
C ILE A 176 -3.98 6.64 3.90
N LEU A 177 -2.89 5.92 4.20
CA LEU A 177 -1.59 6.50 4.53
C LEU A 177 -1.03 7.33 3.37
N ALA A 178 -1.15 6.85 2.13
CA ALA A 178 -0.77 7.64 0.96
C ALA A 178 -1.57 8.96 0.88
N ARG A 179 -2.90 8.90 1.08
CA ARG A 179 -3.73 10.14 1.10
C ARG A 179 -3.40 11.08 2.24
N LEU A 180 -3.06 10.55 3.42
CA LEU A 180 -2.61 11.36 4.56
C LEU A 180 -1.32 12.10 4.23
N ALA A 181 -0.32 11.37 3.70
CA ALA A 181 0.94 11.97 3.30
C ALA A 181 0.77 13.04 2.22
N LEU A 182 -0.14 12.84 1.28
CA LEU A 182 -0.51 13.80 0.24
C LEU A 182 -1.49 14.90 0.70
N ARG A 183 -1.83 14.96 1.99
CA ARG A 183 -2.81 15.91 2.57
C ARG A 183 -4.15 15.92 1.84
N SER A 184 -4.55 14.79 1.27
CA SER A 184 -5.78 14.59 0.50
C SER A 184 -6.75 13.61 1.18
N ALA A 185 -6.44 13.20 2.40
CA ALA A 185 -7.29 12.31 3.19
C ALA A 185 -8.64 12.98 3.51
N ARG A 186 -9.70 12.20 3.46
CA ARG A 186 -11.05 12.62 3.81
C ARG A 186 -11.36 12.30 5.26
N PRO A 187 -12.30 12.99 5.91
CA PRO A 187 -12.66 12.70 7.31
C PRO A 187 -12.96 11.23 7.57
N ARG A 188 -13.69 10.56 6.67
CA ARG A 188 -14.01 9.13 6.76
C ARG A 188 -12.79 8.21 6.65
N ASP A 189 -11.70 8.66 6.03
CA ASP A 189 -10.45 7.90 5.99
C ASP A 189 -9.83 7.81 7.39
N LEU A 190 -9.91 8.88 8.17
CA LEU A 190 -9.41 8.93 9.55
C LEU A 190 -10.23 8.02 10.48
N THR A 191 -11.55 8.03 10.36
CA THR A 191 -12.42 7.11 11.12
C THR A 191 -12.08 5.65 10.79
N ARG A 192 -11.94 5.31 9.51
CA ARG A 192 -11.57 3.97 9.06
C ARG A 192 -10.18 3.57 9.51
N LEU A 193 -9.22 4.50 9.52
CA LEU A 193 -7.89 4.27 10.08
C LEU A 193 -7.98 3.90 11.55
N GLY A 194 -8.68 4.69 12.36
CA GLY A 194 -8.89 4.41 13.78
C GLY A 194 -9.54 3.07 14.03
N GLN A 195 -10.59 2.72 13.29
CA GLN A 195 -11.26 1.42 13.36
C GLN A 195 -10.31 0.26 13.01
N SER A 196 -9.48 0.41 11.98
CA SER A 196 -8.52 -0.62 11.59
C SER A 196 -7.41 -0.81 12.60
N LEU A 197 -6.90 0.28 13.19
CA LEU A 197 -5.87 0.21 14.23
C LEU A 197 -6.42 -0.36 15.55
N ALA A 198 -7.68 -0.13 15.87
CA ALA A 198 -8.34 -0.67 17.04
C ALA A 198 -8.48 -2.21 17.02
N VAL A 199 -8.30 -2.84 15.87
CA VAL A 199 -8.31 -4.31 15.71
C VAL A 199 -6.97 -4.95 16.13
N LEU A 200 -5.87 -4.20 16.12
CA LEU A 200 -4.53 -4.74 16.34
C LEU A 200 -4.36 -5.51 17.65
N PRO A 201 -4.90 -5.08 18.82
CA PRO A 201 -4.80 -5.87 20.04
C PRO A 201 -5.45 -7.26 19.94
N ALA A 202 -6.61 -7.34 19.27
CA ALA A 202 -7.29 -8.62 19.03
C ALA A 202 -6.48 -9.53 18.10
N LEU A 203 -5.89 -8.97 17.03
CA LEU A 203 -4.98 -9.71 16.17
C LEU A 203 -3.74 -10.18 16.93
N SER A 204 -3.12 -9.31 17.73
CA SER A 204 -1.95 -9.63 18.55
C SER A 204 -2.24 -10.82 19.47
N SER A 205 -3.40 -10.84 20.14
CA SER A 205 -3.79 -11.95 21.02
C SER A 205 -3.94 -13.29 20.29
N HIS A 206 -4.47 -13.30 19.07
CA HIS A 206 -4.57 -14.53 18.26
C HIS A 206 -3.20 -15.06 17.85
N TRP A 207 -2.22 -14.19 17.66
CA TRP A 207 -0.90 -14.55 17.16
C TRP A 207 0.10 -14.97 18.24
N GLN A 208 -0.13 -14.64 19.52
CA GLN A 208 0.74 -15.04 20.64
C GLN A 208 0.94 -16.56 20.76
N SER A 209 -0.03 -17.35 20.30
CA SER A 209 0.04 -18.81 20.35
C SER A 209 0.65 -19.45 19.09
N LEU A 210 1.03 -18.65 18.10
CA LEU A 210 1.55 -19.12 16.82
C LEU A 210 3.08 -19.15 16.86
N THR A 211 3.67 -20.25 16.42
CA THR A 211 5.11 -20.55 16.60
C THR A 211 5.89 -20.69 15.31
N SER A 212 5.21 -20.87 14.17
CA SER A 212 5.91 -20.97 12.88
C SER A 212 6.72 -19.70 12.60
N PRO A 213 7.95 -19.82 12.06
CA PRO A 213 8.87 -18.68 11.93
C PRO A 213 8.24 -17.46 11.24
N ARG A 214 7.46 -17.70 10.19
CA ARG A 214 6.80 -16.62 9.45
C ARG A 214 5.72 -15.92 10.26
N LEU A 215 4.90 -16.66 11.00
CA LEU A 215 3.85 -16.06 11.84
C LEU A 215 4.43 -15.35 13.05
N ALA A 216 5.47 -15.91 13.66
CA ALA A 216 6.20 -15.26 14.75
C ALA A 216 6.82 -13.92 14.33
N GLN A 217 7.41 -13.87 13.12
CA GLN A 217 7.93 -12.61 12.55
C GLN A 217 6.80 -11.60 12.34
N LEU A 218 5.70 -12.00 11.73
CA LEU A 218 4.55 -11.10 11.51
C LEU A 218 3.94 -10.61 12.83
N ALA A 219 3.92 -11.46 13.86
CA ALA A 219 3.50 -11.06 15.21
C ALA A 219 4.42 -10.01 15.83
N ALA A 220 5.74 -10.15 15.64
CA ALA A 220 6.73 -9.18 16.12
C ALA A 220 6.65 -7.83 15.38
N ASP A 221 6.29 -7.85 14.12
CA ASP A 221 6.12 -6.64 13.29
C ASP A 221 4.81 -5.89 13.62
N LEU A 222 3.86 -6.55 14.31
CA LEU A 222 2.57 -5.97 14.63
C LEU A 222 2.67 -5.10 15.89
N VAL A 223 2.72 -3.78 15.70
CA VAL A 223 2.83 -2.81 16.78
C VAL A 223 1.49 -2.11 17.01
N GLU A 224 0.94 -2.26 18.21
CA GLU A 224 -0.28 -1.58 18.61
C GLU A 224 -0.08 -0.07 18.71
N GLN A 225 -1.12 0.70 18.38
CA GLN A 225 -1.08 2.17 18.33
C GLN A 225 -2.19 2.80 19.20
N PRO A 226 -2.22 2.53 20.53
CA PRO A 226 -3.34 2.94 21.40
C PRO A 226 -3.53 4.45 21.43
N THR A 227 -2.45 5.22 21.53
CA THR A 227 -2.51 6.68 21.58
C THR A 227 -3.12 7.28 20.29
N LEU A 228 -2.78 6.71 19.14
CA LEU A 228 -3.33 7.16 17.86
C LEU A 228 -4.81 6.78 17.71
N VAL A 229 -5.16 5.58 18.16
CA VAL A 229 -6.57 5.13 18.19
C VAL A 229 -7.41 6.06 19.05
N GLU A 230 -6.96 6.35 20.27
CA GLU A 230 -7.62 7.26 21.19
C GLU A 230 -7.77 8.66 20.61
N LEU A 231 -6.70 9.19 20.01
CA LEU A 231 -6.74 10.50 19.36
C LEU A 231 -7.81 10.55 18.25
N LEU A 232 -7.82 9.55 17.36
CA LEU A 232 -8.75 9.51 16.25
C LEU A 232 -10.21 9.36 16.73
N GLN A 233 -10.45 8.52 17.73
CA GLN A 233 -11.79 8.32 18.31
C GLN A 233 -12.32 9.56 19.04
N ARG A 234 -11.44 10.31 19.70
CA ARG A 234 -11.83 11.54 20.41
C ARG A 234 -12.01 12.73 19.48
N ALA A 235 -11.13 12.84 18.46
CA ALA A 235 -11.07 14.03 17.63
C ALA A 235 -12.07 14.01 16.47
N ILE A 236 -12.41 12.84 15.94
CA ILE A 236 -13.26 12.72 14.76
C ILE A 236 -14.65 12.26 15.16
N GLY A 237 -15.67 12.94 14.66
CA GLY A 237 -17.06 12.55 14.88
C GLY A 237 -17.33 11.10 14.41
N GLU A 238 -18.28 10.43 15.04
CA GLU A 238 -18.61 9.02 14.75
C GLU A 238 -19.03 8.82 13.29
N ASN A 239 -19.80 9.76 12.73
CA ASN A 239 -20.25 9.76 11.35
C ASN A 239 -19.80 11.03 10.61
N PRO A 240 -18.51 11.20 10.32
CA PRO A 240 -18.03 12.43 9.75
C PRO A 240 -18.53 12.62 8.31
N PRO A 241 -18.66 13.86 7.84
CA PRO A 241 -19.07 14.18 6.49
C PRO A 241 -18.07 13.63 5.45
N VAL A 242 -18.47 13.68 4.18
CA VAL A 242 -17.60 13.24 3.08
C VAL A 242 -16.44 14.21 2.87
N THR A 243 -16.70 15.50 3.03
CA THR A 243 -15.71 16.57 2.85
C THR A 243 -15.61 17.47 4.07
N ILE A 244 -14.44 18.07 4.30
CA ILE A 244 -14.21 19.02 5.39
C ILE A 244 -15.11 20.26 5.27
N ARG A 245 -15.49 20.65 4.05
CA ARG A 245 -16.30 21.84 3.76
C ARG A 245 -17.74 21.74 4.31
N GLU A 246 -18.23 20.54 4.52
CA GLU A 246 -19.57 20.30 5.08
C GLU A 246 -19.67 20.61 6.57
N GLY A 247 -18.52 20.80 7.26
CA GLY A 247 -18.49 21.00 8.72
C GLY A 247 -18.73 19.70 9.49
N GLY A 248 -18.68 19.75 10.84
CA GLY A 248 -18.99 18.59 11.70
C GLY A 248 -17.98 17.45 11.66
N VAL A 249 -16.73 17.70 11.25
CA VAL A 249 -15.67 16.68 11.21
C VAL A 249 -15.15 16.37 12.61
N ILE A 250 -14.86 17.42 13.37
CA ILE A 250 -14.35 17.31 14.74
C ILE A 250 -15.51 16.98 15.68
N ALA A 251 -15.27 16.02 16.57
CA ALA A 251 -16.24 15.59 17.58
C ALA A 251 -16.60 16.75 18.54
N ASP A 252 -17.83 16.77 19.02
CA ASP A 252 -18.24 17.70 20.06
C ASP A 252 -17.50 17.39 21.36
N GLY A 253 -17.06 18.42 22.07
CA GLY A 253 -16.28 18.30 23.30
C GLY A 253 -14.78 18.00 23.09
N TYR A 254 -14.30 17.92 21.83
CA TYR A 254 -12.88 17.77 21.56
C TYR A 254 -12.10 19.08 21.71
N ASP A 255 -12.68 20.17 21.24
CA ASP A 255 -12.10 21.51 21.26
C ASP A 255 -13.14 22.51 21.75
N SER A 256 -12.90 23.09 22.94
CA SER A 256 -13.84 24.00 23.60
C SER A 256 -14.08 25.30 22.82
N GLU A 257 -13.05 25.83 22.16
CA GLU A 257 -13.18 27.06 21.36
C GLU A 257 -14.06 26.81 20.12
N LEU A 258 -13.88 25.67 19.48
CA LEU A 258 -14.72 25.26 18.36
C LEU A 258 -16.17 25.06 18.78
N ASP A 259 -16.41 24.48 19.95
CA ASP A 259 -17.77 24.26 20.47
C ASP A 259 -18.46 25.58 20.82
N GLU A 260 -17.74 26.57 21.40
CA GLU A 260 -18.25 27.89 21.61
C GLU A 260 -18.63 28.59 20.28
N LEU A 261 -17.76 28.53 19.27
CA LEU A 261 -18.03 29.10 17.95
C LEU A 261 -19.24 28.44 17.26
N ARG A 262 -19.43 27.12 17.43
CA ARG A 262 -20.61 26.41 16.93
C ARG A 262 -21.89 26.88 17.62
N GLN A 263 -21.87 27.07 18.93
CA GLN A 263 -23.00 27.60 19.70
C GLN A 263 -23.36 29.04 19.28
N LEU A 264 -22.36 29.88 19.09
CA LEU A 264 -22.58 31.26 18.61
C LEU A 264 -23.23 31.28 17.21
N ASN A 265 -22.76 30.40 16.31
CA ASN A 265 -23.32 30.29 14.96
C ASN A 265 -24.76 29.76 14.95
N THR A 266 -25.09 28.83 15.81
CA THR A 266 -26.45 28.28 15.96
C THR A 266 -27.40 29.36 16.51
N ASN A 267 -26.98 30.05 17.55
CA ASN A 267 -27.77 31.13 18.16
C ASN A 267 -27.96 32.35 17.23
N ALA A 268 -26.98 32.66 16.38
CA ALA A 268 -27.09 33.73 15.39
C ALA A 268 -28.09 33.43 14.26
N GLY A 269 -28.39 32.15 14.01
CA GLY A 269 -29.40 31.73 13.04
C GLY A 269 -30.85 31.75 13.57
N GLU A 270 -31.04 31.98 14.88
CA GLU A 270 -32.36 32.09 15.54
C GLU A 270 -32.87 33.53 15.65
N TYR A 271 -32.09 34.53 15.23
CA TYR A 271 -32.46 35.96 15.13
C TYR A 271 -32.64 36.36 13.66
#